data_38d7006c93fe2671061a500ed9613086
#
_entry.id   38d7006c93fe2671061a500ed9613086
#
_cell.length_a   1.000
_cell.length_b   1.000
_cell.length_c   1.000
_cell.angle_alpha   90.00
_cell.angle_beta   90.00
_cell.angle_gamma   90.00
#
_symmetry.space_group_name_H-M   'P 1'
#
loop_
_entity.id
_entity.type
_entity.pdbx_description
1 polymer ?
#
loop_
_entity_poly.entity_id
_entity_poly.type
_entity_poly.pdbx_seq_one_letter_code
_entity_poly.pdbx_strand_id
1 'polypeptide(L)' 'MLMKELVEVIAKALVDNPDEVVVDEKQDGKNITVSLHVASSDMGKVIGKQGRIAKAIRTVVKAASVNDNTRVDVEIN' A
#
# COMPACT_ATOMS: atom_id res chain seq x y z
N MET A 1 11.94 6.47 -6.42
CA MET A 1 10.54 6.60 -5.95
C MET A 1 10.45 6.09 -4.53
N LEU A 2 9.83 6.86 -3.64
CA LEU A 2 9.60 6.43 -2.28
C LEU A 2 8.52 5.36 -2.25
N MET A 3 8.60 4.45 -1.28
CA MET A 3 7.63 3.37 -1.12
C MET A 3 6.21 3.92 -0.93
N LYS A 4 6.09 5.02 -0.18
CA LYS A 4 4.84 5.73 0.01
C LYS A 4 4.22 6.15 -1.33
N GLU A 5 5.01 6.74 -2.20
CA GLU A 5 4.52 7.19 -3.51
C GLU A 5 4.09 6.03 -4.39
N LEU A 6 4.83 4.93 -4.34
CA LEU A 6 4.50 3.73 -5.10
C LEU A 6 3.14 3.18 -4.69
N VAL A 7 2.91 3.03 -3.39
CA VAL A 7 1.64 2.54 -2.86
C VAL A 7 0.50 3.49 -3.22
N GLU A 8 0.74 4.80 -3.12
CA GLU A 8 -0.26 5.81 -3.45
C GLU A 8 -0.69 5.70 -4.91
N VAL A 9 0.25 5.60 -5.84
CA VAL A 9 -0.05 5.48 -7.27
C VAL A 9 -0.89 4.24 -7.54
N ILE A 10 -0.51 3.11 -6.97
CA ILE A 10 -1.23 1.86 -7.19
C ILE A 10 -2.64 1.94 -6.61
N ALA A 11 -2.77 2.42 -5.38
CA ALA A 11 -4.06 2.51 -4.72
C ALA A 11 -5.01 3.43 -5.47
N LYS A 12 -4.53 4.61 -5.88
CA LYS A 12 -5.36 5.57 -6.62
C LYS A 12 -5.83 5.03 -7.97
N ALA A 13 -5.04 4.16 -8.58
CA ALA A 13 -5.41 3.57 -9.86
C ALA A 13 -6.50 2.49 -9.74
N LEU A 14 -6.65 1.90 -8.55
CA LEU A 14 -7.51 0.73 -8.36
C LEU A 14 -8.79 0.99 -7.57
N VAL A 15 -8.89 2.13 -6.89
CA VAL A 15 -10.07 2.46 -6.08
C VAL A 15 -11.00 3.41 -6.83
N ASP A 16 -12.25 3.48 -6.36
CA ASP A 16 -13.26 4.35 -6.97
C ASP A 16 -13.17 5.79 -6.44
N ASN A 17 -12.60 5.98 -5.26
CA ASN A 17 -12.48 7.28 -4.62
C ASN A 17 -11.01 7.64 -4.39
N PRO A 18 -10.24 7.90 -5.44
CA PRO A 18 -8.80 8.14 -5.30
C PRO A 18 -8.48 9.39 -4.46
N ASP A 19 -9.39 10.36 -4.39
CA ASP A 19 -9.18 11.56 -3.59
C ASP A 19 -9.13 11.28 -2.09
N GLU A 20 -9.65 10.14 -1.65
CA GLU A 20 -9.63 9.76 -0.24
C GLU A 20 -8.47 8.85 0.13
N VAL A 21 -7.61 8.52 -0.83
CA VAL A 21 -6.43 7.71 -0.55
C VAL A 21 -5.41 8.55 0.20
N VAL A 22 -5.00 8.06 1.37
CA VAL A 22 -3.94 8.66 2.18
C VAL A 22 -2.93 7.58 2.52
N VAL A 23 -1.67 7.88 2.29
CA VAL A 23 -0.59 6.94 2.58
C VAL A 23 0.42 7.59 3.51
N ASP A 24 0.75 6.90 4.59
CA ASP A 24 1.79 7.30 5.52
C ASP A 24 2.89 6.27 5.55
N GLU A 25 4.11 6.71 5.80
CA GLU A 25 5.26 5.84 5.89
C GLU A 25 6.02 6.11 7.18
N LYS A 26 6.36 5.06 7.89
CA LYS A 26 7.23 5.14 9.07
C LYS A 26 8.39 4.20 8.87
N GLN A 27 9.59 4.69 9.16
CA GLN A 27 10.79 3.89 9.08
C GLN A 27 11.46 3.78 10.44
N ASP A 28 11.79 2.56 10.83
CA ASP A 28 12.50 2.27 12.06
C ASP A 28 13.64 1.32 11.72
N GLY A 29 14.83 1.86 11.58
CA GLY A 29 15.98 1.09 11.10
C GLY A 29 15.74 0.56 9.70
N LYS A 30 15.73 -0.75 9.54
CA LYS A 30 15.47 -1.40 8.25
C LYS A 30 14.01 -1.79 8.05
N ASN A 31 13.15 -1.47 9.03
CA ASN A 31 11.73 -1.79 8.95
C ASN A 31 10.95 -0.55 8.51
N ILE A 32 10.21 -0.70 7.43
CA ILE A 32 9.35 0.38 6.90
C ILE A 32 7.91 -0.09 7.00
N THR A 33 7.06 0.71 7.61
CA THR A 33 5.63 0.45 7.68
C THR A 33 4.91 1.47 6.82
N VAL A 34 4.18 1.00 5.83
CA VAL A 34 3.37 1.84 4.95
C VAL A 34 1.91 1.65 5.35
N SER A 35 1.26 2.72 5.79
CA SER A 35 -0.14 2.69 6.18
C SER A 35 -0.97 3.29 5.06
N LEU A 36 -1.87 2.49 4.49
CA LEU A 36 -2.75 2.89 3.42
C LEU A 36 -4.17 3.05 3.96
N HIS A 37 -4.72 4.26 3.80
CA HIS A 37 -6.10 4.55 4.12
C HIS A 37 -6.89 4.76 2.82
N VAL A 38 -8.04 4.11 2.72
CA VAL A 38 -8.95 4.28 1.58
C VAL A 38 -10.34 4.62 2.09
N ALA A 39 -11.20 5.12 1.19
CA ALA A 39 -12.59 5.39 1.54
C ALA A 39 -13.26 4.12 2.06
N SER A 40 -14.18 4.27 3.02
CA SER A 40 -14.88 3.11 3.57
C SER A 40 -15.62 2.32 2.50
N SER A 41 -16.14 3.00 1.47
CA SER A 41 -16.78 2.33 0.34
C SER A 41 -15.81 1.52 -0.52
N ASP A 42 -14.53 1.88 -0.50
CA ASP A 42 -13.50 1.15 -1.24
C ASP A 42 -12.87 0.02 -0.44
N MET A 43 -13.03 0.04 0.88
CA MET A 43 -12.42 -0.95 1.76
C MET A 43 -12.82 -2.37 1.39
N GLY A 44 -14.11 -2.59 1.13
CA GLY A 44 -14.60 -3.88 0.71
C GLY A 44 -13.99 -4.35 -0.61
N LYS A 45 -13.73 -3.42 -1.51
CA LYS A 45 -13.10 -3.71 -2.79
C LYS A 45 -11.63 -4.08 -2.63
N VAL A 46 -10.93 -3.35 -1.77
CA VAL A 46 -9.49 -3.57 -1.53
C VAL A 46 -9.25 -4.90 -0.83
N ILE A 47 -10.04 -5.21 0.19
CA ILE A 47 -9.90 -6.43 1.00
C ILE A 47 -10.70 -7.59 0.40
N GLY A 48 -11.80 -7.29 -0.31
CA GLY A 48 -12.67 -8.28 -0.90
C GLY A 48 -12.03 -9.03 -2.07
N LYS A 49 -12.80 -9.96 -2.65
CA LYS A 49 -12.34 -10.78 -3.76
C LYS A 49 -11.00 -11.45 -3.45
N GLN A 50 -10.90 -12.05 -2.26
CA GLN A 50 -9.70 -12.74 -1.80
C GLN A 50 -8.50 -11.79 -1.61
N GLY A 51 -8.78 -10.50 -1.40
CA GLY A 51 -7.74 -9.52 -1.14
C GLY A 51 -6.83 -9.24 -2.33
N ARG A 52 -7.34 -9.30 -3.54
CA ARG A 52 -6.52 -9.14 -4.76
C ARG A 52 -5.77 -7.82 -4.81
N ILE A 53 -6.44 -6.71 -4.47
CA ILE A 53 -5.79 -5.40 -4.50
C ILE A 53 -4.73 -5.31 -3.42
N ALA A 54 -5.05 -5.75 -2.19
CA ALA A 54 -4.09 -5.77 -1.10
C ALA A 54 -2.88 -6.63 -1.43
N LYS A 55 -3.11 -7.80 -2.02
CA LYS A 55 -2.05 -8.71 -2.46
C LYS A 55 -1.16 -8.07 -3.52
N ALA A 56 -1.78 -7.41 -4.51
CA ALA A 56 -1.04 -6.74 -5.58
C ALA A 56 -0.12 -5.66 -5.01
N ILE A 57 -0.63 -4.84 -4.10
CA ILE A 57 0.16 -3.79 -3.46
C ILE A 57 1.33 -4.40 -2.70
N ARG A 58 1.09 -5.44 -1.90
CA ARG A 58 2.14 -6.09 -1.12
C ARG A 58 3.20 -6.71 -2.02
N THR A 59 2.79 -7.32 -3.12
CA THR A 59 3.71 -7.95 -4.06
C THR A 59 4.63 -6.92 -4.71
N VAL A 60 4.07 -5.80 -5.17
CA VAL A 60 4.87 -4.74 -5.79
C VAL A 60 5.82 -4.11 -4.79
N VAL A 61 5.35 -3.84 -3.57
CA VAL A 61 6.17 -3.26 -2.50
C VAL A 61 7.33 -4.20 -2.15
N LYS A 62 7.06 -5.48 -2.02
CA LYS A 62 8.09 -6.47 -1.72
C LYS A 62 9.14 -6.53 -2.82
N ALA A 63 8.71 -6.54 -4.08
CA ALA A 63 9.63 -6.56 -5.21
C ALA A 63 10.51 -5.30 -5.23
N ALA A 64 9.93 -4.14 -4.94
CA ALA A 64 10.65 -2.88 -4.94
C ALA A 64 11.67 -2.78 -3.79
N SER A 65 11.46 -3.49 -2.69
CA SER A 65 12.33 -3.44 -1.51
C SER A 65 13.45 -4.46 -1.50
N VAL A 66 13.47 -5.39 -2.46
CA VAL A 66 14.43 -6.50 -2.48
C VAL A 66 15.88 -6.02 -2.48
N ASN A 67 16.18 -4.95 -3.22
CA ASN A 67 17.54 -4.46 -3.37
C ASN A 67 18.01 -3.55 -2.23
N ASP A 68 17.08 -3.10 -1.38
CA ASP A 68 17.38 -2.15 -0.33
C ASP A 68 17.67 -2.81 1.03
N ASN A 69 17.57 -4.13 1.08
CA ASN A 69 17.73 -4.90 2.31
C ASN A 69 16.84 -4.36 3.44
N THR A 70 15.66 -3.88 3.08
CA THR A 70 14.67 -3.39 4.03
C THR A 70 13.48 -4.33 4.09
N ARG A 71 12.80 -4.31 5.24
CA ARG A 71 11.54 -5.02 5.41
C ARG A 71 10.41 -4.01 5.32
N VAL A 72 9.47 -4.24 4.43
CA VAL A 72 8.33 -3.34 4.26
C VAL A 72 7.04 -4.07 4.60
N ASP A 73 6.30 -3.52 5.53
CA ASP A 73 4.96 -4.01 5.90
C ASP A 73 3.92 -3.00 5.45
N VAL A 74 2.84 -3.49 4.86
CA VAL A 74 1.74 -2.64 4.41
C VAL A 74 0.52 -2.90 5.28
N GLU A 75 0.02 -1.83 5.89
CA GLU A 75 -1.22 -1.85 6.69
C GLU A 75 -2.31 -1.14 5.91
N ILE A 76 -3.49 -1.74 5.85
CA ILE A 76 -4.63 -1.17 5.14
C ILE A 76 -5.75 -0.87 6.14
N ASN A 77 -6.16 0.38 6.19
CA ASN A 77 -7.19 0.88 7.11
C ASN A 77 -8.41 1.40 6.37
#